data_97a62beabe39804497d040d96f42ea07
#
_entry.id   97a62beabe39804497d040d96f42ea07
#
_cell.length_a   1.000
_cell.length_b   1.000
_cell.length_c   1.000
_cell.angle_alpha   90.00
_cell.angle_beta   90.00
_cell.angle_gamma   90.00
#
_symmetry.space_group_name_H-M   'P 1'
#
loop_
_entity.id
_entity.type
_entity.pdbx_description
1 polymer ?
#
loop_
_entity_poly.entity_id
_entity_poly.type
_entity_poly.pdbx_seq_one_letter_code
_entity_poly.pdbx_strand_id
1 'polypeptide(L)'
;SGKVGANTMLWHEGMDAWLPLDQVDELNELKAVVPPPLPPKADPDPLSYPLATRWPRFFARIFDVWWEILLIALILGAVLGRYSASFVEWLNGPGASQLFGILCLPIALVLDALLYRVVGNTPGKALLGLKVGTLDGKSLSLAQYLNRNFGMWASGLALGFPLINLFTMANQSGRLGKGQQASYDEPTGFRVRSKPLGWVRKTAFGLAFVGLFVIMAVLNNMEQTAQRE
;
A
#
# COMPACT_ATOMS: atom_id res chain seq x y z
N SER A 1 -1.74 -27.31 30.53
CA SER A 1 -1.48 -28.51 29.70
C SER A 1 -0.01 -28.88 29.90
N GLY A 2 0.26 -29.99 30.62
CA GLY A 2 1.60 -30.50 30.83
C GLY A 2 2.20 -30.95 29.50
N LYS A 3 3.40 -30.46 29.19
CA LYS A 3 4.17 -30.96 28.04
C LYS A 3 4.75 -32.32 28.41
N VAL A 4 4.43 -33.35 27.68
CA VAL A 4 5.06 -34.66 27.80
C VAL A 4 6.40 -34.59 27.07
N GLY A 5 7.52 -34.87 27.77
CA GLY A 5 8.87 -34.89 27.23
C GLY A 5 9.48 -36.30 27.33
N ALA A 6 10.64 -36.48 26.70
CA ALA A 6 11.36 -37.77 26.68
C ALA A 6 11.57 -38.36 28.09
N ASN A 7 11.83 -37.54 29.10
CA ASN A 7 12.06 -37.92 30.50
C ASN A 7 10.78 -38.10 31.31
N THR A 8 9.58 -38.01 30.70
CA THR A 8 8.32 -38.23 31.43
C THR A 8 8.26 -39.73 31.79
N MET A 9 8.10 -40.04 33.08
CA MET A 9 7.98 -41.40 33.54
C MET A 9 6.63 -41.97 33.16
N LEU A 10 6.63 -43.15 32.57
CA LEU A 10 5.46 -43.91 32.18
C LEU A 10 5.44 -45.26 32.88
N TRP A 11 4.29 -45.73 33.23
CA TRP A 11 4.00 -47.09 33.72
C TRP A 11 2.69 -47.58 33.13
N HIS A 12 2.65 -48.80 32.72
CA HIS A 12 1.40 -49.51 32.36
C HIS A 12 1.37 -50.92 32.92
N GLU A 13 0.23 -51.53 32.95
CA GLU A 13 0.05 -52.88 33.47
C GLU A 13 0.90 -53.87 32.69
N GLY A 14 1.80 -54.62 33.38
CA GLY A 14 2.77 -55.53 32.81
C GLY A 14 4.24 -55.02 32.87
N MET A 15 4.50 -53.80 33.29
CA MET A 15 5.84 -53.25 33.53
C MET A 15 6.27 -53.47 34.98
N ASP A 16 7.51 -53.91 35.23
CA ASP A 16 8.09 -54.13 36.55
C ASP A 16 8.43 -52.83 37.28
N ALA A 17 8.66 -51.74 36.55
CA ALA A 17 9.01 -50.44 37.09
C ALA A 17 8.58 -49.27 36.17
N TRP A 18 8.56 -48.04 36.75
CA TRP A 18 8.39 -46.82 35.95
C TRP A 18 9.62 -46.61 35.07
N LEU A 19 9.41 -46.42 33.78
CA LEU A 19 10.46 -46.12 32.80
C LEU A 19 10.25 -44.74 32.17
N PRO A 20 11.33 -44.02 31.84
CA PRO A 20 11.23 -42.84 31.02
C PRO A 20 10.61 -43.18 29.66
N LEU A 21 9.84 -42.25 29.10
CA LEU A 21 9.13 -42.45 27.84
C LEU A 21 9.99 -42.85 26.65
N ASP A 22 11.29 -42.47 26.69
CA ASP A 22 12.27 -42.80 25.66
C ASP A 22 12.82 -44.24 25.76
N GLN A 23 12.61 -44.94 26.91
CA GLN A 23 13.03 -46.32 27.15
C GLN A 23 11.91 -47.33 26.99
N VAL A 24 10.71 -46.91 26.65
CA VAL A 24 9.55 -47.79 26.38
C VAL A 24 9.56 -48.22 24.93
N ASP A 25 9.95 -49.47 24.66
CA ASP A 25 10.11 -49.99 23.29
C ASP A 25 8.82 -49.96 22.45
N GLU A 26 7.67 -50.16 23.04
CA GLU A 26 6.39 -50.13 22.40
C GLU A 26 6.06 -48.72 21.80
N LEU A 27 6.66 -47.67 22.38
CA LEU A 27 6.47 -46.31 21.90
C LEU A 27 7.54 -45.87 20.88
N ASN A 28 8.56 -46.68 20.67
CA ASN A 28 9.62 -46.37 19.68
C ASN A 28 9.06 -46.39 18.25
N GLU A 29 8.13 -47.25 17.97
CA GLU A 29 7.42 -47.26 16.65
C GLU A 29 6.61 -46.00 16.42
N LEU A 30 6.03 -45.40 17.48
CA LEU A 30 5.29 -44.13 17.38
C LEU A 30 6.26 -42.92 17.22
N LYS A 31 7.48 -43.01 17.74
CA LYS A 31 8.53 -41.98 17.54
C LYS A 31 9.06 -41.98 16.11
N ALA A 32 9.05 -43.13 15.42
CA ALA A 32 9.50 -43.24 14.04
C ALA A 32 8.54 -42.60 13.01
N VAL A 33 7.29 -42.33 13.41
CA VAL A 33 6.33 -41.60 12.59
C VAL A 33 6.50 -40.11 12.87
N VAL A 34 7.60 -39.52 12.39
CA VAL A 34 7.69 -38.05 12.27
C VAL A 34 6.62 -37.63 11.28
N PRO A 35 5.59 -36.84 11.69
CA PRO A 35 4.61 -36.35 10.73
C PRO A 35 5.35 -35.65 9.59
N PRO A 36 4.99 -35.89 8.33
CA PRO A 36 5.62 -35.17 7.24
C PRO A 36 5.57 -33.67 7.55
N PRO A 37 6.65 -32.91 7.25
CA PRO A 37 6.69 -31.48 7.50
C PRO A 37 5.43 -30.88 6.85
N LEU A 38 4.70 -30.08 7.64
CA LEU A 38 3.53 -29.37 7.13
C LEU A 38 3.93 -28.68 5.83
N PRO A 39 3.16 -28.85 4.75
CA PRO A 39 3.45 -28.14 3.51
C PRO A 39 3.60 -26.65 3.82
N PRO A 40 4.55 -25.96 3.17
CA PRO A 40 4.72 -24.53 3.35
C PRO A 40 3.34 -23.89 3.23
N LYS A 41 2.98 -23.06 4.22
CA LYS A 41 1.68 -22.38 4.22
C LYS A 41 1.56 -21.62 2.90
N ALA A 42 0.82 -22.19 1.96
CA ALA A 42 0.56 -21.55 0.69
C ALA A 42 0.01 -20.14 0.96
N ASP A 43 0.56 -19.13 0.28
CA ASP A 43 -0.02 -17.79 0.35
C ASP A 43 -1.50 -17.88 0.00
N PRO A 44 -2.39 -17.30 0.81
CA PRO A 44 -3.82 -17.35 0.53
C PRO A 44 -4.10 -16.84 -0.88
N ASP A 45 -4.99 -17.52 -1.60
CA ASP A 45 -5.42 -17.08 -2.92
C ASP A 45 -5.72 -15.56 -2.88
N PRO A 46 -5.13 -14.75 -3.75
CA PRO A 46 -5.42 -13.32 -3.84
C PRO A 46 -6.92 -13.00 -3.94
N LEU A 47 -7.72 -13.92 -4.47
CA LEU A 47 -9.18 -13.80 -4.57
C LEU A 47 -9.90 -13.98 -3.23
N SER A 48 -9.27 -14.62 -2.24
CA SER A 48 -9.85 -14.83 -0.91
C SER A 48 -9.88 -13.56 -0.04
N TYR A 49 -9.12 -12.53 -0.40
CA TYR A 49 -9.11 -11.28 0.36
C TYR A 49 -10.35 -10.44 0.09
N PRO A 50 -10.92 -9.81 1.15
CA PRO A 50 -12.08 -8.93 1.00
C PRO A 50 -11.76 -7.70 0.13
N LEU A 51 -12.79 -7.09 -0.41
CA LEU A 51 -12.66 -5.80 -1.08
C LEU A 51 -12.20 -4.73 -0.08
N ALA A 52 -11.27 -3.91 -0.52
CA ALA A 52 -10.73 -2.84 0.32
C ALA A 52 -11.79 -1.77 0.61
N THR A 53 -11.89 -1.38 1.88
CA THR A 53 -12.74 -0.30 2.31
C THR A 53 -12.23 1.07 1.83
N ARG A 54 -13.06 2.11 1.98
CA ARG A 54 -12.77 3.46 1.49
C ARG A 54 -11.50 4.09 2.09
N TRP A 55 -11.31 3.99 3.41
CA TRP A 55 -10.24 4.70 4.11
C TRP A 55 -8.83 4.24 3.75
N PRO A 56 -8.49 2.94 3.76
CA PRO A 56 -7.19 2.49 3.27
C PRO A 56 -6.90 2.89 1.83
N ARG A 57 -7.90 2.83 0.94
CA ARG A 57 -7.75 3.27 -0.47
C ARG A 57 -7.44 4.76 -0.57
N PHE A 58 -8.14 5.58 0.22
CA PHE A 58 -7.96 7.02 0.27
C PHE A 58 -6.56 7.39 0.78
N PHE A 59 -6.16 6.89 1.96
CA PHE A 59 -4.87 7.23 2.55
C PHE A 59 -3.69 6.70 1.73
N ALA A 60 -3.78 5.48 1.17
CA ALA A 60 -2.77 4.98 0.26
C ALA A 60 -2.58 5.91 -0.95
N ARG A 61 -3.69 6.37 -1.54
CA ARG A 61 -3.64 7.23 -2.73
C ARG A 61 -3.06 8.61 -2.41
N ILE A 62 -3.48 9.24 -1.31
CA ILE A 62 -2.91 10.52 -0.90
C ILE A 62 -1.40 10.39 -0.67
N PHE A 63 -0.99 9.37 0.06
CA PHE A 63 0.43 9.12 0.32
C PHE A 63 1.21 8.95 -0.98
N ASP A 64 0.74 8.07 -1.88
CA ASP A 64 1.42 7.81 -3.15
C ASP A 64 1.52 9.09 -4.00
N VAL A 65 0.43 9.82 -4.19
CA VAL A 65 0.40 11.04 -4.99
C VAL A 65 1.30 12.13 -4.40
N TRP A 66 1.31 12.32 -3.09
CA TRP A 66 2.08 13.37 -2.45
C TRP A 66 3.59 13.17 -2.58
N TRP A 67 4.10 11.98 -2.27
CA TRP A 67 5.54 11.75 -2.40
C TRP A 67 5.99 11.73 -3.88
N GLU A 68 5.14 11.24 -4.79
CA GLU A 68 5.41 11.22 -6.23
C GLU A 68 5.48 12.63 -6.80
N ILE A 69 4.49 13.49 -6.48
CA ILE A 69 4.52 14.90 -6.88
C ILE A 69 5.75 15.59 -6.30
N LEU A 70 6.05 15.38 -5.01
CA LEU A 70 7.21 15.97 -4.36
C LEU A 70 8.50 15.56 -5.08
N LEU A 71 8.68 14.28 -5.36
CA LEU A 71 9.86 13.77 -6.06
C LEU A 71 9.99 14.40 -7.46
N ILE A 72 8.90 14.43 -8.22
CA ILE A 72 8.89 14.99 -9.59
C ILE A 72 9.14 16.49 -9.55
N ALA A 73 8.50 17.21 -8.63
CA ALA A 73 8.69 18.65 -8.49
C ALA A 73 10.12 19.00 -8.10
N LEU A 74 10.76 18.22 -7.22
CA LEU A 74 12.17 18.42 -6.86
C LEU A 74 13.09 18.15 -8.08
N ILE A 75 12.87 17.07 -8.80
CA ILE A 75 13.69 16.74 -9.98
C ILE A 75 13.51 17.78 -11.09
N LEU A 76 12.25 18.04 -11.49
CA LEU A 76 11.97 19.00 -12.56
C LEU A 76 12.32 20.43 -12.14
N GLY A 77 12.05 20.80 -10.89
CA GLY A 77 12.41 22.10 -10.34
C GLY A 77 13.92 22.33 -10.36
N ALA A 78 14.71 21.32 -9.96
CA ALA A 78 16.16 21.40 -10.00
C ALA A 78 16.69 21.49 -11.43
N VAL A 79 16.16 20.66 -12.35
CA VAL A 79 16.58 20.67 -13.77
C VAL A 79 16.18 21.99 -14.43
N LEU A 80 14.91 22.38 -14.38
CA LEU A 80 14.41 23.58 -15.03
C LEU A 80 15.02 24.85 -14.40
N GLY A 81 15.18 24.87 -13.07
CA GLY A 81 15.82 25.98 -12.37
C GLY A 81 17.30 26.15 -12.75
N ARG A 82 17.99 25.04 -13.10
CA ARG A 82 19.39 25.09 -13.56
C ARG A 82 19.57 25.67 -14.97
N TYR A 83 18.58 25.44 -15.85
CA TYR A 83 18.69 25.74 -17.26
C TYR A 83 17.77 26.87 -17.74
N SER A 84 16.85 27.38 -16.92
CA SER A 84 15.89 28.42 -17.31
C SER A 84 15.70 29.47 -16.23
N ALA A 85 16.28 30.64 -16.42
CA ALA A 85 16.05 31.78 -15.53
C ALA A 85 14.58 32.22 -15.52
N SER A 86 13.92 32.16 -16.68
CA SER A 86 12.49 32.49 -16.79
C SER A 86 11.60 31.53 -16.01
N PHE A 87 11.99 30.26 -15.86
CA PHE A 87 11.30 29.31 -15.02
C PHE A 87 11.43 29.69 -13.51
N VAL A 88 12.64 30.07 -13.09
CA VAL A 88 12.86 30.50 -11.71
C VAL A 88 12.06 31.77 -11.40
N GLU A 89 12.07 32.74 -12.32
CA GLU A 89 11.27 33.96 -12.18
C GLU A 89 9.77 33.65 -12.08
N TRP A 90 9.27 32.78 -12.95
CA TRP A 90 7.88 32.32 -12.91
C TRP A 90 7.55 31.62 -11.58
N LEU A 91 8.45 30.71 -11.11
CA LEU A 91 8.22 29.92 -9.89
C LEU A 91 8.15 30.80 -8.62
N ASN A 92 8.84 31.95 -8.63
CA ASN A 92 8.79 32.92 -7.55
C ASN A 92 7.51 33.79 -7.57
N GLY A 93 6.69 33.65 -8.62
CA GLY A 93 5.40 34.35 -8.71
C GLY A 93 4.33 33.76 -7.78
N PRO A 94 3.33 34.58 -7.42
CA PRO A 94 2.28 34.15 -6.50
C PRO A 94 1.48 32.95 -7.09
N GLY A 95 1.37 31.88 -6.32
CA GLY A 95 0.64 30.67 -6.71
C GLY A 95 1.36 29.76 -7.73
N ALA A 96 2.56 30.13 -8.19
CA ALA A 96 3.28 29.37 -9.21
C ALA A 96 3.72 27.99 -8.70
N SER A 97 4.16 27.87 -7.45
CA SER A 97 4.54 26.60 -6.85
C SER A 97 3.36 25.62 -6.73
N GLN A 98 2.16 26.11 -6.39
CA GLN A 98 0.93 25.30 -6.38
C GLN A 98 0.55 24.84 -7.79
N LEU A 99 0.62 25.76 -8.77
CA LEU A 99 0.36 25.41 -10.16
C LEU A 99 1.38 24.41 -10.70
N PHE A 100 2.66 24.57 -10.37
CA PHE A 100 3.70 23.61 -10.73
C PHE A 100 3.43 22.23 -10.15
N GLY A 101 3.02 22.14 -8.87
CA GLY A 101 2.59 20.87 -8.26
C GLY A 101 1.41 20.22 -8.99
N ILE A 102 0.42 21.01 -9.43
CA ILE A 102 -0.70 20.49 -10.24
C ILE A 102 -0.22 19.98 -11.60
N LEU A 103 0.71 20.66 -12.25
CA LEU A 103 1.31 20.24 -13.51
C LEU A 103 2.16 18.97 -13.37
N CYS A 104 2.77 18.73 -12.21
CA CYS A 104 3.48 17.49 -11.91
C CYS A 104 2.54 16.28 -11.71
N LEU A 105 1.27 16.48 -11.40
CA LEU A 105 0.32 15.41 -11.09
C LEU A 105 0.15 14.38 -12.22
N PRO A 106 -0.05 14.73 -13.50
CA PRO A 106 -0.11 13.74 -14.59
C PRO A 106 1.16 12.88 -14.68
N ILE A 107 2.32 13.48 -14.46
CA ILE A 107 3.61 12.78 -14.47
C ILE A 107 3.71 11.82 -13.27
N ALA A 108 3.23 12.23 -12.10
CA ALA A 108 3.13 11.37 -10.92
C ALA A 108 2.25 10.15 -11.18
N LEU A 109 1.12 10.31 -11.86
CA LEU A 109 0.24 9.18 -12.22
C LEU A 109 0.91 8.18 -13.19
N VAL A 110 1.79 8.67 -14.06
CA VAL A 110 2.62 7.80 -14.91
C VAL A 110 3.66 7.08 -14.07
N LEU A 111 4.33 7.78 -13.16
CA LEU A 111 5.29 7.17 -12.22
C LEU A 111 4.62 6.09 -11.35
N ASP A 112 3.44 6.35 -10.77
CA ASP A 112 2.63 5.36 -10.02
C ASP A 112 2.37 4.09 -10.85
N ALA A 113 2.07 4.25 -12.14
CA ALA A 113 1.84 3.12 -13.03
C ALA A 113 3.12 2.34 -13.37
N LEU A 114 4.24 3.03 -13.56
CA LEU A 114 5.54 2.40 -13.79
C LEU A 114 5.99 1.63 -12.54
N LEU A 115 5.87 2.22 -11.36
CA LEU A 115 6.17 1.54 -10.08
C LEU A 115 5.31 0.28 -9.91
N TYR A 116 4.00 0.39 -10.15
CA TYR A 116 3.13 -0.76 -10.13
C TYR A 116 3.58 -1.85 -11.11
N ARG A 117 4.01 -1.49 -12.31
CA ARG A 117 4.47 -2.44 -13.34
C ARG A 117 5.77 -3.13 -12.96
N VAL A 118 6.73 -2.41 -12.35
CA VAL A 118 8.07 -2.91 -12.01
C VAL A 118 8.07 -3.65 -10.66
N VAL A 119 7.44 -3.06 -9.64
CA VAL A 119 7.46 -3.57 -8.26
C VAL A 119 6.21 -4.39 -7.92
N GLY A 120 5.17 -4.32 -8.75
CA GLY A 120 3.87 -5.00 -8.52
C GLY A 120 2.93 -4.25 -7.59
N ASN A 121 3.36 -3.15 -6.98
CA ASN A 121 2.53 -2.29 -6.13
C ASN A 121 3.19 -0.91 -5.92
N THR A 122 2.45 0.04 -5.38
CA THR A 122 2.98 1.34 -4.95
C THR A 122 3.23 1.35 -3.45
N PRO A 123 4.12 2.21 -2.92
CA PRO A 123 4.49 2.21 -1.51
C PRO A 123 3.32 2.34 -0.54
N GLY A 124 2.42 3.29 -0.77
CA GLY A 124 1.25 3.48 0.09
C GLY A 124 0.29 2.30 0.06
N LYS A 125 0.02 1.75 -1.13
CA LYS A 125 -0.81 0.55 -1.28
C LYS A 125 -0.13 -0.68 -0.65
N ALA A 126 1.17 -0.83 -0.83
CA ALA A 126 1.94 -1.92 -0.25
C ALA A 126 1.90 -1.88 1.28
N LEU A 127 2.14 -0.72 1.90
CA LEU A 127 2.09 -0.53 3.35
C LEU A 127 0.69 -0.83 3.91
N LEU A 128 -0.36 -0.38 3.24
CA LEU A 128 -1.75 -0.63 3.65
C LEU A 128 -2.33 -1.96 3.15
N GLY A 129 -1.48 -2.88 2.63
CA GLY A 129 -1.89 -4.22 2.24
C GLY A 129 -2.89 -4.25 1.08
N LEU A 130 -2.97 -3.18 0.29
CA LEU A 130 -3.87 -3.09 -0.84
C LEU A 130 -3.24 -3.72 -2.08
N LYS A 131 -4.03 -4.43 -2.85
CA LYS A 131 -3.64 -4.95 -4.16
C LYS A 131 -4.74 -4.65 -5.19
N VAL A 132 -4.32 -4.05 -6.30
CA VAL A 132 -5.18 -3.80 -7.45
C VAL A 132 -5.03 -4.97 -8.41
N GLY A 133 -6.12 -5.51 -8.92
CA GLY A 133 -6.09 -6.62 -9.87
C GLY A 133 -7.36 -6.68 -10.72
N THR A 134 -7.37 -7.58 -11.68
CA THR A 134 -8.55 -7.95 -12.45
C THR A 134 -9.53 -8.77 -11.60
N LEU A 135 -10.68 -9.10 -12.14
CA LEU A 135 -11.65 -10.00 -11.50
C LEU A 135 -11.01 -11.36 -11.16
N ASP A 136 -10.16 -11.87 -12.06
CA ASP A 136 -9.46 -13.15 -11.91
C ASP A 136 -8.21 -13.05 -11.00
N GLY A 137 -7.98 -11.92 -10.32
CA GLY A 137 -6.84 -11.72 -9.42
C GLY A 137 -5.50 -11.45 -10.10
N LYS A 138 -5.45 -11.36 -11.44
CA LYS A 138 -4.24 -11.07 -12.19
C LYS A 138 -3.84 -9.59 -12.04
N SER A 139 -2.53 -9.33 -12.15
CA SER A 139 -2.02 -7.96 -12.18
C SER A 139 -2.45 -7.24 -13.47
N LEU A 140 -2.69 -5.92 -13.37
CA LEU A 140 -3.04 -5.09 -14.51
C LEU A 140 -1.82 -4.89 -15.43
N SER A 141 -2.07 -4.77 -16.72
CA SER A 141 -1.06 -4.26 -17.66
C SER A 141 -0.79 -2.76 -17.40
N LEU A 142 0.33 -2.25 -17.91
CA LEU A 142 0.66 -0.82 -17.78
C LEU A 142 -0.46 0.07 -18.36
N ALA A 143 -0.97 -0.27 -19.55
CA ALA A 143 -2.04 0.49 -20.20
C ALA A 143 -3.34 0.49 -19.36
N GLN A 144 -3.72 -0.66 -18.81
CA GLN A 144 -4.89 -0.76 -17.92
C GLN A 144 -4.72 0.08 -16.66
N TYR A 145 -3.52 0.05 -16.07
CA TYR A 145 -3.25 0.81 -14.86
C TYR A 145 -3.19 2.31 -15.11
N LEU A 146 -2.58 2.74 -16.23
CA LEU A 146 -2.59 4.14 -16.69
C LEU A 146 -4.02 4.63 -16.92
N ASN A 147 -4.83 3.89 -17.68
CA ASN A 147 -6.22 4.24 -17.92
C ASN A 147 -7.00 4.39 -16.61
N ARG A 148 -6.78 3.49 -15.66
CA ARG A 148 -7.35 3.57 -14.32
C ARG A 148 -6.90 4.84 -13.57
N ASN A 149 -5.61 5.18 -13.62
CA ASN A 149 -5.06 6.37 -12.95
C ASN A 149 -5.63 7.65 -13.57
N PHE A 150 -5.69 7.75 -14.89
CA PHE A 150 -6.30 8.90 -15.57
C PHE A 150 -7.80 8.98 -15.33
N GLY A 151 -8.51 7.84 -15.34
CA GLY A 151 -9.92 7.80 -14.97
C GLY A 151 -10.17 8.28 -13.54
N MET A 152 -9.31 7.85 -12.59
CA MET A 152 -9.34 8.35 -11.22
C MET A 152 -9.02 9.85 -11.13
N TRP A 153 -8.04 10.34 -11.89
CA TRP A 153 -7.71 11.76 -11.94
C TRP A 153 -8.88 12.61 -12.44
N ALA A 154 -9.53 12.19 -13.51
CA ALA A 154 -10.67 12.89 -14.07
C ALA A 154 -11.92 12.84 -13.17
N SER A 155 -12.32 11.64 -12.72
CA SER A 155 -13.59 11.43 -12.00
C SER A 155 -13.45 11.40 -10.48
N GLY A 156 -12.23 11.15 -9.97
CA GLY A 156 -11.95 11.08 -8.54
C GLY A 156 -11.30 12.34 -7.97
N LEU A 157 -10.37 12.94 -8.70
CA LEU A 157 -9.63 14.13 -8.29
C LEU A 157 -10.03 15.40 -9.04
N ALA A 158 -11.04 15.33 -9.92
CA ALA A 158 -11.54 16.47 -10.70
C ALA A 158 -10.41 17.28 -11.35
N LEU A 159 -9.44 16.59 -11.96
CA LEU A 159 -8.26 17.17 -12.62
C LEU A 159 -7.37 18.02 -11.68
N GLY A 160 -7.55 17.91 -10.36
CA GLY A 160 -6.79 18.68 -9.36
C GLY A 160 -7.46 19.98 -8.91
N PHE A 161 -8.67 20.30 -9.39
CA PHE A 161 -9.40 21.49 -8.94
C PHE A 161 -9.90 21.32 -7.49
N PRO A 162 -9.43 22.15 -6.52
CA PRO A 162 -9.62 21.88 -5.09
C PRO A 162 -11.09 21.76 -4.65
N LEU A 163 -11.96 22.64 -5.09
CA LEU A 163 -13.37 22.63 -4.69
C LEU A 163 -14.14 21.47 -5.32
N ILE A 164 -13.93 21.22 -6.62
CA ILE A 164 -14.59 20.12 -7.33
C ILE A 164 -14.09 18.78 -6.81
N ASN A 165 -12.79 18.70 -6.45
CA ASN A 165 -12.17 17.52 -5.86
C ASN A 165 -12.90 17.06 -4.59
N LEU A 166 -13.31 17.95 -3.70
CA LEU A 166 -14.07 17.61 -2.49
C LEU A 166 -15.39 16.90 -2.81
N PHE A 167 -16.12 17.38 -3.79
CA PHE A 167 -17.39 16.76 -4.22
C PHE A 167 -17.18 15.41 -4.88
N THR A 168 -16.21 15.29 -5.77
CA THR A 168 -15.91 14.01 -6.42
C THR A 168 -15.40 12.98 -5.43
N MET A 169 -14.54 13.35 -4.49
CA MET A 169 -14.05 12.47 -3.42
C MET A 169 -15.18 12.03 -2.48
N ALA A 170 -16.09 12.94 -2.10
CA ALA A 170 -17.26 12.63 -1.28
C ALA A 170 -18.18 11.62 -2.00
N ASN A 171 -18.42 11.81 -3.30
CA ASN A 171 -19.21 10.89 -4.11
C ASN A 171 -18.55 9.49 -4.20
N GLN A 172 -17.26 9.42 -4.51
CA GLN A 172 -16.52 8.15 -4.55
C GLN A 172 -16.53 7.45 -3.18
N SER A 173 -16.35 8.21 -2.08
CA SER A 173 -16.44 7.70 -0.71
C SER A 173 -17.84 7.17 -0.40
N GLY A 174 -18.89 7.85 -0.83
CA GLY A 174 -20.28 7.43 -0.67
C GLY A 174 -20.57 6.10 -1.40
N ARG A 175 -20.11 5.96 -2.64
CA ARG A 175 -20.24 4.71 -3.43
C ARG A 175 -19.55 3.54 -2.74
N LEU A 176 -18.30 3.71 -2.31
CA LEU A 176 -17.54 2.70 -1.60
C LEU A 176 -18.16 2.36 -0.23
N GLY A 177 -18.74 3.33 0.46
CA GLY A 177 -19.46 3.11 1.72
C GLY A 177 -20.74 2.28 1.57
N LYS A 178 -21.35 2.30 0.40
CA LYS A 178 -22.52 1.46 0.03
C LYS A 178 -22.13 0.09 -0.54
N GLY A 179 -20.83 -0.27 -0.50
CA GLY A 179 -20.32 -1.53 -1.08
C GLY A 179 -20.23 -1.51 -2.61
N GLN A 180 -20.49 -0.37 -3.25
CA GLN A 180 -20.32 -0.19 -4.68
C GLN A 180 -18.84 0.03 -5.03
N GLN A 181 -18.51 -0.06 -6.32
CA GLN A 181 -17.17 0.25 -6.79
C GLN A 181 -16.99 1.76 -7.03
N ALA A 182 -15.72 2.19 -7.04
CA ALA A 182 -15.42 3.52 -7.53
C ALA A 182 -15.78 3.63 -9.01
N SER A 183 -16.25 4.80 -9.46
CA SER A 183 -16.73 5.00 -10.83
C SER A 183 -15.69 4.70 -11.90
N TYR A 184 -14.40 4.88 -11.59
CA TYR A 184 -13.30 4.57 -12.50
C TYR A 184 -12.88 3.08 -12.49
N ASP A 185 -13.27 2.30 -11.49
CA ASP A 185 -13.02 0.85 -11.41
C ASP A 185 -14.20 0.02 -11.98
N GLU A 186 -15.41 0.58 -11.95
CA GLU A 186 -16.64 -0.13 -12.33
C GLU A 186 -16.67 -0.56 -13.81
N PRO A 187 -16.38 0.32 -14.81
CA PRO A 187 -16.43 -0.05 -16.21
C PRO A 187 -15.38 -1.08 -16.62
N THR A 188 -14.25 -1.11 -15.91
CA THR A 188 -13.11 -1.98 -16.22
C THR A 188 -13.15 -3.31 -15.48
N GLY A 189 -14.04 -3.43 -14.48
CA GLY A 189 -14.13 -4.61 -13.63
C GLY A 189 -12.95 -4.78 -12.67
N PHE A 190 -12.04 -3.79 -12.53
CA PHE A 190 -10.91 -3.91 -11.63
C PHE A 190 -11.34 -3.93 -10.17
N ARG A 191 -10.60 -4.66 -9.35
CA ARG A 191 -10.88 -4.84 -7.93
C ARG A 191 -9.68 -4.43 -7.08
N VAL A 192 -9.95 -3.71 -6.01
CA VAL A 192 -8.95 -3.42 -4.98
C VAL A 192 -9.26 -4.29 -3.77
N ARG A 193 -8.36 -5.21 -3.45
CA ARG A 193 -8.49 -6.12 -2.33
C ARG A 193 -7.55 -5.72 -1.21
N SER A 194 -7.89 -6.06 0.03
CA SER A 194 -7.13 -5.70 1.22
C SER A 194 -6.71 -6.95 1.98
N LYS A 195 -5.40 -7.14 2.15
CA LYS A 195 -4.84 -8.14 3.07
C LYS A 195 -5.08 -7.68 4.52
N PRO A 196 -5.29 -8.61 5.47
CA PRO A 196 -5.29 -8.26 6.89
C PRO A 196 -3.98 -7.57 7.28
N LEU A 197 -4.08 -6.43 7.95
CA LEU A 197 -2.93 -5.64 8.35
C LEU A 197 -2.57 -5.92 9.81
N GLY A 198 -1.33 -6.37 10.03
CA GLY A 198 -0.72 -6.37 11.35
C GLY A 198 -0.48 -4.92 11.85
N TRP A 199 -0.38 -4.77 13.17
CA TRP A 199 -0.16 -3.45 13.79
C TRP A 199 1.14 -2.77 13.32
N VAL A 200 2.22 -3.53 13.09
CA VAL A 200 3.51 -3.03 12.61
C VAL A 200 3.37 -2.25 11.30
N ARG A 201 2.63 -2.80 10.33
CA ARG A 201 2.42 -2.14 9.03
C ARG A 201 1.56 -0.88 9.14
N LYS A 202 0.55 -0.89 10.03
CA LYS A 202 -0.26 0.31 10.31
C LYS A 202 0.59 1.42 10.90
N THR A 203 1.44 1.09 11.89
CA THR A 203 2.36 2.04 12.50
C THR A 203 3.40 2.55 11.51
N ALA A 204 3.99 1.66 10.70
CA ALA A 204 4.96 2.06 9.66
C ALA A 204 4.33 3.02 8.64
N PHE A 205 3.10 2.75 8.20
CA PHE A 205 2.37 3.67 7.32
C PHE A 205 2.10 5.01 8.01
N GLY A 206 1.65 5.01 9.27
CA GLY A 206 1.40 6.23 10.04
C GLY A 206 2.66 7.09 10.17
N LEU A 207 3.79 6.49 10.51
CA LEU A 207 5.08 7.19 10.62
C LEU A 207 5.53 7.74 9.27
N ALA A 208 5.43 6.95 8.19
CA ALA A 208 5.78 7.41 6.84
C ALA A 208 4.88 8.57 6.38
N PHE A 209 3.58 8.49 6.66
CA PHE A 209 2.61 9.53 6.31
C PHE A 209 2.89 10.84 7.07
N VAL A 210 3.11 10.76 8.38
CA VAL A 210 3.46 11.92 9.20
C VAL A 210 4.81 12.49 8.78
N GLY A 211 5.81 11.65 8.51
CA GLY A 211 7.13 12.06 8.02
C GLY A 211 7.02 12.84 6.70
N LEU A 212 6.24 12.33 5.75
CA LEU A 212 5.99 13.02 4.48
C LEU A 212 5.30 14.37 4.70
N PHE A 213 4.30 14.41 5.57
CA PHE A 213 3.60 15.67 5.91
C PHE A 213 4.54 16.70 6.52
N VAL A 214 5.43 16.28 7.45
CA VAL A 214 6.43 17.16 8.06
C VAL A 214 7.40 17.68 7.00
N ILE A 215 7.89 16.84 6.10
CA ILE A 215 8.78 17.27 5.00
C ILE A 215 8.08 18.33 4.15
N MET A 216 6.84 18.11 3.74
CA MET A 216 6.08 19.07 2.95
C MET A 216 5.87 20.39 3.70
N ALA A 217 5.57 20.34 5.00
CA ALA A 217 5.40 21.53 5.83
C ALA A 217 6.70 22.32 5.98
N VAL A 218 7.83 21.64 6.17
CA VAL A 218 9.15 22.29 6.25
C VAL A 218 9.50 22.97 4.93
N LEU A 219 9.33 22.27 3.80
CA LEU A 219 9.61 22.84 2.47
C LEU A 219 8.74 24.06 2.18
N ASN A 220 7.45 23.99 2.50
CA ASN A 220 6.53 25.12 2.33
C ASN A 220 6.93 26.33 3.22
N ASN A 221 7.38 26.05 4.46
CA ASN A 221 7.84 27.13 5.34
C ASN A 221 9.15 27.77 4.84
N MET A 222 10.08 26.97 4.34
CA MET A 222 11.32 27.48 3.74
C MET A 222 11.05 28.37 2.52
N GLU A 223 10.11 27.96 1.65
CA GLU A 223 9.67 28.76 0.50
C GLU A 223 9.09 30.12 0.94
N GLN A 224 8.18 30.10 1.92
CA GLN A 224 7.59 31.35 2.44
C GLN A 224 8.63 32.29 3.08
N THR A 225 9.67 31.75 3.72
CA THR A 225 10.75 32.55 4.29
C THR A 225 11.60 33.20 3.20
N ALA A 226 11.96 32.42 2.17
CA ALA A 226 12.74 32.93 1.03
C ALA A 226 12.00 34.02 0.22
N GLN A 227 10.66 33.99 0.19
CA GLN A 227 9.86 35.04 -0.48
C GLN A 227 9.70 36.34 0.33
N ARG A 228 10.08 36.33 1.61
CA ARG A 228 10.00 37.52 2.50
C ARG A 228 11.30 38.30 2.57
N GLU A 229 12.41 37.69 2.18
CA GLU A 229 13.73 38.32 2.07
C GLU A 229 13.94 38.99 0.69
#